data_82649e94d38715fe231bf4f491cb58ce
#
_entry.id   82649e94d38715fe231bf4f491cb58ce
#
_cell.length_a   1.000
_cell.length_b   1.000
_cell.length_c   1.000
_cell.angle_alpha   90.00
_cell.angle_beta   90.00
_cell.angle_gamma   90.00
#
_symmetry.space_group_name_H-M   'P 1'
#
loop_
_entity.id
_entity.type
_entity.pdbx_description
1 polymer ?
#
loop_
_entity_poly.entity_id
_entity_poly.type
_entity_poly.pdbx_seq_one_letter_code
_entity_poly.pdbx_strand_id
1 'polypeptide(L)'
;MYEEFIKAIEAEGLTPPHQIIADGKFQRFDSDNSGKSNGSYIFYPDEPKSGWFRCWKTGTENTWSRGYSETDPVKKEQFQKLIKQRTQERTVKILELHKKAAIKASAEYQDAKSADPYHPYLIRKQIKPVKGLKQDPTTGDLIVPIYCKNGNIISRQTINRDGGKYFLKDGQTKGGYFDFGETTENIVICEGFATGASIFEATGYRVRLAFNCGNLKEVATISREDYPKAHIIIAGDDDRKSEGNPGRTKA
;
A
#
# COMPACT_ATOMS: atom_id res chain seq x y z
N MET A 1 13.50 -16.23 22.87
CA MET A 1 12.38 -15.47 23.53
C MET A 1 11.39 -14.91 22.51
N TYR A 2 11.86 -14.54 21.30
CA TYR A 2 11.05 -13.98 20.20
C TYR A 2 10.91 -14.91 19.00
N GLU A 3 11.42 -16.13 19.10
CA GLU A 3 11.54 -17.09 17.98
C GLU A 3 10.21 -17.42 17.32
N GLU A 4 9.15 -17.57 18.11
CA GLU A 4 7.83 -17.88 17.57
C GLU A 4 7.24 -16.72 16.78
N PHE A 5 7.51 -15.48 17.19
CA PHE A 5 7.08 -14.29 16.43
C PHE A 5 7.91 -14.13 15.15
N ILE A 6 9.21 -14.41 15.22
CA ILE A 6 10.09 -14.44 14.04
C ILE A 6 9.60 -15.49 13.05
N LYS A 7 9.32 -16.72 13.49
CA LYS A 7 8.76 -17.80 12.67
C LYS A 7 7.41 -17.41 12.04
N ALA A 8 6.57 -16.65 12.75
CA ALA A 8 5.30 -16.17 12.20
C ALA A 8 5.52 -15.17 11.05
N ILE A 9 6.55 -14.32 11.13
CA ILE A 9 6.94 -13.40 10.04
C ILE A 9 7.46 -14.21 8.84
N GLU A 10 8.34 -15.19 9.08
CA GLU A 10 8.90 -16.07 8.04
C GLU A 10 7.83 -16.91 7.34
N ALA A 11 6.83 -17.41 8.09
CA ALA A 11 5.73 -18.19 7.54
C ALA A 11 4.88 -17.41 6.51
N GLU A 12 4.88 -16.08 6.60
CA GLU A 12 4.24 -15.19 5.62
C GLU A 12 5.18 -14.82 4.44
N GLY A 13 6.33 -15.47 4.34
CA GLY A 13 7.32 -15.21 3.28
C GLY A 13 8.08 -13.91 3.43
N LEU A 14 8.13 -13.34 4.64
CA LEU A 14 8.83 -12.09 4.91
C LEU A 14 10.16 -12.35 5.63
N THR A 15 11.16 -11.52 5.34
CA THR A 15 12.40 -11.50 6.10
C THR A 15 12.16 -10.83 7.45
N PRO A 16 12.43 -11.50 8.60
CA PRO A 16 12.24 -10.89 9.91
C PRO A 16 13.33 -9.86 10.23
N PRO A 17 13.08 -8.92 11.16
CA PRO A 17 14.12 -8.01 11.64
C PRO A 17 15.20 -8.77 12.40
N HIS A 18 16.45 -8.31 12.29
CA HIS A 18 17.60 -8.89 13.00
C HIS A 18 17.41 -8.91 14.53
N GLN A 19 16.69 -7.92 15.06
CA GLN A 19 16.41 -7.79 16.49
C GLN A 19 14.97 -7.34 16.70
N ILE A 20 14.23 -7.97 17.60
CA ILE A 20 12.90 -7.55 18.02
C ILE A 20 13.02 -6.54 19.16
N ILE A 21 12.52 -5.32 18.92
CA ILE A 21 12.32 -4.29 19.95
C ILE A 21 10.93 -4.48 20.53
N ALA A 22 10.89 -4.88 21.80
CA ALA A 22 9.67 -5.29 22.48
C ALA A 22 9.15 -4.18 23.42
N ASP A 23 8.77 -3.05 22.85
CA ASP A 23 8.32 -1.85 23.57
C ASP A 23 6.84 -1.49 23.33
N GLY A 24 6.10 -2.35 22.63
CA GLY A 24 4.70 -2.11 22.28
C GLY A 24 4.48 -0.96 21.30
N LYS A 25 5.53 -0.48 20.63
CA LYS A 25 5.47 0.60 19.66
C LYS A 25 5.71 0.10 18.23
N PHE A 26 5.34 0.93 17.26
CA PHE A 26 5.64 0.65 15.85
C PHE A 26 7.14 0.69 15.59
N GLN A 27 7.66 -0.41 15.10
CA GLN A 27 9.03 -0.57 14.61
C GLN A 27 9.02 -0.78 13.10
N ARG A 28 10.07 -0.33 12.42
CA ARG A 28 10.26 -0.53 10.97
C ARG A 28 11.36 -1.55 10.73
N PHE A 29 11.19 -2.35 9.68
CA PHE A 29 12.19 -3.32 9.26
C PHE A 29 12.19 -3.54 7.74
N ASP A 30 13.26 -4.12 7.22
CA ASP A 30 13.37 -4.52 5.83
C ASP A 30 12.79 -5.94 5.68
N SER A 31 11.59 -6.04 5.11
CA SER A 31 10.84 -7.30 5.05
C SER A 31 11.16 -8.16 3.82
N ASP A 32 12.06 -7.71 2.92
CA ASP A 32 12.43 -8.41 1.69
C ASP A 32 13.91 -8.28 1.30
N ASN A 33 14.78 -7.89 2.24
CA ASN A 33 16.22 -7.69 2.02
C ASN A 33 16.55 -6.69 0.90
N SER A 34 15.67 -5.76 0.61
CA SER A 34 15.85 -4.74 -0.43
C SER A 34 16.64 -3.51 0.01
N GLY A 35 17.05 -3.46 1.27
CA GLY A 35 17.66 -2.28 1.90
C GLY A 35 16.64 -1.18 2.23
N LYS A 36 15.34 -1.45 2.11
CA LYS A 36 14.25 -0.49 2.37
C LYS A 36 13.42 -0.96 3.55
N SER A 37 13.11 -0.06 4.47
CA SER A 37 12.21 -0.32 5.61
C SER A 37 10.74 -0.39 5.14
N ASN A 38 10.40 -1.43 4.37
CA ASN A 38 9.08 -1.67 3.79
C ASN A 38 8.17 -2.51 4.68
N GLY A 39 8.65 -2.99 5.82
CA GLY A 39 7.89 -3.68 6.86
C GLY A 39 7.67 -2.83 8.10
N SER A 40 6.67 -3.18 8.88
CA SER A 40 6.42 -2.65 10.23
C SER A 40 5.96 -3.76 11.14
N TYR A 41 6.33 -3.69 12.42
CA TYR A 41 5.82 -4.59 13.43
C TYR A 41 5.57 -3.86 14.76
N ILE A 42 4.80 -4.51 15.63
CA ILE A 42 4.66 -4.20 17.05
C ILE A 42 4.82 -5.51 17.80
N PHE A 43 5.53 -5.52 18.92
CA PHE A 43 5.61 -6.65 19.81
C PHE A 43 5.35 -6.22 21.25
N TYR A 44 4.44 -6.92 21.93
CA TYR A 44 4.10 -6.75 23.34
C TYR A 44 4.74 -7.87 24.13
N PRO A 45 5.71 -7.56 25.06
CA PRO A 45 6.45 -8.57 25.81
C PRO A 45 5.70 -9.15 27.00
N ASP A 46 4.70 -8.45 27.50
CA ASP A 46 3.87 -8.86 28.64
C ASP A 46 2.95 -10.03 28.27
N GLU A 47 2.75 -10.94 29.22
CA GLU A 47 1.87 -12.10 29.00
C GLU A 47 0.39 -11.65 28.92
N PRO A 48 -0.33 -12.18 27.97
CA PRO A 48 0.13 -13.07 26.88
C PRO A 48 0.88 -12.31 25.79
N LYS A 49 2.06 -12.81 25.43
CA LYS A 49 2.89 -12.22 24.38
C LYS A 49 2.11 -12.18 23.07
N SER A 50 2.15 -11.03 22.44
CA SER A 50 1.47 -10.85 21.16
C SER A 50 2.24 -9.86 20.29
N GLY A 51 2.01 -9.96 18.98
CA GLY A 51 2.62 -9.07 18.01
C GLY A 51 1.75 -8.89 16.78
N TRP A 52 2.12 -7.92 16.02
CA TRP A 52 1.53 -7.63 14.72
C TRP A 52 2.65 -7.25 13.77
N PHE A 53 2.53 -7.64 12.52
CA PHE A 53 3.45 -7.20 11.48
C PHE A 53 2.74 -6.98 10.14
N ARG A 54 3.36 -6.16 9.29
CA ARG A 54 2.86 -5.84 7.95
C ARG A 54 4.01 -5.56 7.00
N CYS A 55 3.88 -6.04 5.76
CA CYS A 55 4.68 -5.60 4.62
C CYS A 55 3.87 -4.61 3.76
N TRP A 56 4.38 -3.40 3.58
CA TRP A 56 3.72 -2.36 2.80
C TRP A 56 3.80 -2.61 1.28
N LYS A 57 4.77 -3.40 0.85
CA LYS A 57 4.99 -3.73 -0.57
C LYS A 57 3.99 -4.77 -1.06
N THR A 58 3.80 -5.85 -0.31
CA THR A 58 2.92 -6.96 -0.67
C THR A 58 1.51 -6.82 -0.12
N GLY A 59 1.31 -5.95 0.87
CA GLY A 59 0.07 -5.83 1.63
C GLY A 59 -0.14 -6.95 2.65
N THR A 60 0.83 -7.87 2.79
CA THR A 60 0.78 -8.93 3.81
C THR A 60 0.69 -8.33 5.20
N GLU A 61 -0.26 -8.79 5.99
CA GLU A 61 -0.50 -8.35 7.36
C GLU A 61 -0.98 -9.53 8.21
N ASN A 62 -0.38 -9.70 9.39
CA ASN A 62 -0.83 -10.73 10.33
C ASN A 62 -0.68 -10.28 11.78
N THR A 63 -1.49 -10.89 12.65
CA THR A 63 -1.41 -10.74 14.11
C THR A 63 -1.02 -12.09 14.71
N TRP A 64 0.07 -12.09 15.46
CA TRP A 64 0.53 -13.25 16.18
C TRP A 64 0.25 -13.12 17.68
N SER A 65 -0.09 -14.23 18.30
CA SER A 65 -0.12 -14.33 19.76
C SER A 65 0.42 -15.70 20.17
N ARG A 66 1.18 -15.74 21.26
CA ARG A 66 1.60 -17.01 21.83
C ARG A 66 0.35 -17.79 22.26
N GLY A 67 0.19 -18.98 21.70
CA GLY A 67 -0.93 -19.87 22.06
C GLY A 67 -0.98 -20.07 23.57
N TYR A 68 -2.07 -19.66 24.18
CA TYR A 68 -2.28 -19.82 25.61
C TYR A 68 -2.95 -21.18 25.82
N SER A 69 -2.19 -22.13 26.35
CA SER A 69 -2.69 -23.46 26.69
C SER A 69 -3.39 -23.49 28.06
N GLU A 70 -3.90 -22.35 28.52
CA GLU A 70 -4.62 -22.25 29.78
C GLU A 70 -5.97 -22.96 29.68
N THR A 71 -6.19 -23.90 30.55
CA THR A 71 -7.46 -24.63 30.70
C THR A 71 -8.48 -23.84 31.51
N ASP A 72 -8.09 -22.74 32.16
CA ASP A 72 -8.96 -21.88 32.96
C ASP A 72 -9.79 -20.96 32.02
N PRO A 73 -11.12 -21.12 31.95
CA PRO A 73 -11.99 -20.33 31.09
C PRO A 73 -11.93 -18.83 31.37
N VAL A 74 -11.75 -18.42 32.62
CA VAL A 74 -11.72 -17.02 33.04
C VAL A 74 -10.46 -16.33 32.50
N LYS A 75 -9.31 -16.97 32.62
CA LYS A 75 -8.06 -16.45 32.08
C LYS A 75 -8.08 -16.40 30.56
N LYS A 76 -8.69 -17.40 29.90
CA LYS A 76 -8.85 -17.41 28.45
C LYS A 76 -9.70 -16.23 27.98
N GLU A 77 -10.79 -15.91 28.66
CA GLU A 77 -11.64 -14.76 28.33
C GLU A 77 -10.90 -13.43 28.54
N GLN A 78 -10.17 -13.28 29.65
CA GLN A 78 -9.34 -12.09 29.91
C GLN A 78 -8.28 -11.88 28.81
N PHE A 79 -7.65 -12.97 28.37
CA PHE A 79 -6.70 -12.97 27.26
C PHE A 79 -7.33 -12.47 25.96
N GLN A 80 -8.48 -13.01 25.57
CA GLN A 80 -9.18 -12.59 24.36
C GLN A 80 -9.58 -11.12 24.43
N LYS A 81 -10.04 -10.64 25.58
CA LYS A 81 -10.35 -9.21 25.80
C LYS A 81 -9.13 -8.33 25.60
N LEU A 82 -7.97 -8.71 26.16
CA LEU A 82 -6.73 -7.95 26.01
C LEU A 82 -6.24 -7.89 24.55
N ILE A 83 -6.27 -9.00 23.83
CA ILE A 83 -5.89 -9.01 22.39
C ILE A 83 -6.86 -8.14 21.57
N LYS A 84 -8.17 -8.21 21.85
CA LYS A 84 -9.15 -7.36 21.20
C LYS A 84 -8.91 -5.89 21.46
N GLN A 85 -8.63 -5.53 22.72
CA GLN A 85 -8.31 -4.16 23.10
C GLN A 85 -7.07 -3.63 22.38
N ARG A 86 -5.95 -4.38 22.42
CA ARG A 86 -4.70 -4.02 21.70
C ARG A 86 -4.94 -3.83 20.20
N THR A 87 -5.77 -4.70 19.61
CA THR A 87 -6.11 -4.60 18.19
C THR A 87 -6.91 -3.33 17.90
N GLN A 88 -7.88 -2.99 18.76
CA GLN A 88 -8.66 -1.76 18.64
C GLN A 88 -7.78 -0.51 18.78
N GLU A 89 -6.94 -0.44 19.81
CA GLU A 89 -6.02 0.68 20.04
C GLU A 89 -5.07 0.89 18.85
N ARG A 90 -4.53 -0.21 18.31
CA ARG A 90 -3.70 -0.16 17.10
C ARG A 90 -4.48 0.38 15.91
N THR A 91 -5.69 -0.11 15.69
CA THR A 91 -6.54 0.31 14.57
C THR A 91 -6.85 1.80 14.66
N VAL A 92 -7.24 2.29 15.84
CA VAL A 92 -7.50 3.73 16.07
C VAL A 92 -6.25 4.55 15.74
N LYS A 93 -5.08 4.14 16.24
CA LYS A 93 -3.81 4.84 15.98
C LYS A 93 -3.45 4.86 14.49
N ILE A 94 -3.65 3.74 13.77
CA ILE A 94 -3.42 3.68 12.31
C ILE A 94 -4.38 4.64 11.59
N LEU A 95 -5.66 4.66 11.96
CA LEU A 95 -6.65 5.55 11.35
C LEU A 95 -6.31 7.04 11.57
N GLU A 96 -5.83 7.39 12.76
CA GLU A 96 -5.36 8.76 13.04
C GLU A 96 -4.16 9.14 12.16
N LEU A 97 -3.19 8.23 11.99
CA LEU A 97 -2.04 8.46 11.11
C LEU A 97 -2.48 8.61 9.65
N HIS A 98 -3.37 7.74 9.18
CA HIS A 98 -3.96 7.82 7.83
C HIS A 98 -4.68 9.16 7.62
N LYS A 99 -5.47 9.62 8.60
CA LYS A 99 -6.17 10.91 8.53
C LYS A 99 -5.21 12.08 8.41
N LYS A 100 -4.15 12.12 9.22
CA LYS A 100 -3.10 13.16 9.13
C LYS A 100 -2.39 13.12 7.77
N ALA A 101 -2.06 11.95 7.27
CA ALA A 101 -1.44 11.78 5.97
C ALA A 101 -2.37 12.22 4.82
N ALA A 102 -3.67 11.94 4.89
CA ALA A 102 -4.65 12.38 3.92
C ALA A 102 -4.76 13.91 3.85
N ILE A 103 -4.81 14.58 5.01
CA ILE A 103 -4.81 16.05 5.08
C ILE A 103 -3.55 16.62 4.41
N LYS A 104 -2.37 16.08 4.75
CA LYS A 104 -1.10 16.48 4.16
C LYS A 104 -1.07 16.26 2.65
N ALA A 105 -1.47 15.07 2.19
CA ALA A 105 -1.50 14.74 0.76
C ALA A 105 -2.43 15.68 -0.02
N SER A 106 -3.58 16.02 0.55
CA SER A 106 -4.56 16.92 -0.05
C SER A 106 -4.01 18.33 -0.19
N ALA A 107 -3.36 18.88 0.86
CA ALA A 107 -2.74 20.19 0.84
C ALA A 107 -1.61 20.26 -0.21
N GLU A 108 -0.67 19.30 -0.19
CA GLU A 108 0.43 19.24 -1.15
C GLU A 108 -0.07 19.11 -2.61
N TYR A 109 -1.16 18.37 -2.83
CA TYR A 109 -1.76 18.24 -4.15
C TYR A 109 -2.48 19.53 -4.60
N GLN A 110 -3.10 20.28 -3.69
CA GLN A 110 -3.72 21.58 -4.00
C GLN A 110 -2.68 22.62 -4.43
N ASP A 111 -1.56 22.68 -3.71
CA ASP A 111 -0.47 23.63 -3.97
C ASP A 111 0.36 23.26 -5.24
N ALA A 112 0.27 22.01 -5.68
CA ALA A 112 1.02 21.51 -6.83
C ALA A 112 0.44 22.03 -8.15
N LYS A 113 1.33 22.26 -9.13
CA LYS A 113 1.01 22.69 -10.50
C LYS A 113 0.74 21.48 -11.41
N SER A 114 0.17 21.70 -12.58
CA SER A 114 0.10 20.68 -13.64
C SER A 114 1.49 20.17 -13.96
N ALA A 115 1.61 18.86 -14.20
CA ALA A 115 2.90 18.26 -14.53
C ALA A 115 3.47 18.81 -15.83
N ASP A 116 4.75 19.15 -15.81
CA ASP A 116 5.49 19.54 -16.99
C ASP A 116 5.66 18.35 -17.95
N PRO A 117 5.22 18.43 -19.22
CA PRO A 117 5.40 17.34 -20.19
C PRO A 117 6.88 17.01 -20.45
N TYR A 118 7.80 17.92 -20.14
CA TYR A 118 9.24 17.72 -20.25
C TYR A 118 9.90 17.19 -18.97
N HIS A 119 9.10 16.76 -17.96
CA HIS A 119 9.66 16.15 -16.78
C HIS A 119 10.53 14.93 -17.13
N PRO A 120 11.78 14.79 -16.61
CA PRO A 120 12.73 13.75 -17.04
C PRO A 120 12.21 12.32 -16.95
N TYR A 121 11.36 12.01 -15.98
CA TYR A 121 10.71 10.71 -15.87
C TYR A 121 9.75 10.44 -17.04
N LEU A 122 8.92 11.43 -17.42
CA LEU A 122 7.96 11.29 -18.51
C LEU A 122 8.68 11.10 -19.84
N ILE A 123 9.72 11.92 -20.11
CA ILE A 123 10.56 11.79 -21.31
C ILE A 123 11.19 10.40 -21.38
N ARG A 124 11.85 9.96 -20.31
CA ARG A 124 12.52 8.64 -20.27
C ARG A 124 11.54 7.48 -20.48
N LYS A 125 10.32 7.61 -19.98
CA LYS A 125 9.26 6.60 -20.15
C LYS A 125 8.48 6.75 -21.46
N GLN A 126 8.74 7.81 -22.25
CA GLN A 126 8.06 8.12 -23.50
C GLN A 126 6.53 8.20 -23.34
N ILE A 127 6.08 8.83 -22.24
CA ILE A 127 4.66 9.01 -21.91
C ILE A 127 4.34 10.49 -21.70
N LYS A 128 3.09 10.86 -21.95
CA LYS A 128 2.57 12.20 -21.68
C LYS A 128 1.98 12.31 -20.27
N PRO A 129 1.91 13.51 -19.69
CA PRO A 129 1.17 13.73 -18.46
C PRO A 129 -0.31 13.45 -18.68
N VAL A 130 -0.93 12.69 -17.77
CA VAL A 130 -2.37 12.45 -17.76
C VAL A 130 -3.10 13.47 -16.91
N LYS A 131 -4.40 13.65 -17.13
CA LYS A 131 -5.25 14.52 -16.31
C LYS A 131 -5.16 14.13 -14.84
N GLY A 132 -4.91 15.10 -13.97
CA GLY A 132 -4.75 14.87 -12.52
C GLY A 132 -3.33 14.55 -12.08
N LEU A 133 -2.37 14.35 -12.99
CA LEU A 133 -0.96 14.32 -12.62
C LEU A 133 -0.48 15.74 -12.33
N LYS A 134 0.12 15.95 -11.17
CA LYS A 134 0.67 17.24 -10.78
C LYS A 134 2.17 17.16 -10.48
N GLN A 135 2.78 18.31 -10.26
CA GLN A 135 4.21 18.45 -9.98
C GLN A 135 4.40 19.40 -8.81
N ASP A 136 5.21 18.99 -7.85
CA ASP A 136 5.60 19.81 -6.71
C ASP A 136 6.45 20.98 -7.21
N PRO A 137 6.06 22.25 -6.94
CA PRO A 137 6.80 23.42 -7.42
C PRO A 137 8.16 23.60 -6.75
N THR A 138 8.41 22.97 -5.59
CA THR A 138 9.65 23.11 -4.82
C THR A 138 10.65 22.03 -5.18
N THR A 139 10.24 20.75 -5.20
CA THR A 139 11.12 19.62 -5.45
C THR A 139 11.19 19.26 -6.93
N GLY A 140 10.17 19.63 -7.70
CA GLY A 140 10.01 19.23 -9.09
C GLY A 140 9.53 17.78 -9.26
N ASP A 141 9.22 17.05 -8.20
CA ASP A 141 8.74 15.68 -8.27
C ASP A 141 7.28 15.61 -8.77
N LEU A 142 6.95 14.59 -9.52
CA LEU A 142 5.56 14.32 -9.90
C LEU A 142 4.78 13.86 -8.68
N ILE A 143 3.53 14.31 -8.56
CA ILE A 143 2.57 13.90 -7.54
C ILE A 143 1.43 13.13 -8.20
N VAL A 144 1.34 11.86 -7.89
CA VAL A 144 0.24 10.97 -8.28
C VAL A 144 -0.68 10.84 -7.07
N PRO A 145 -1.88 11.43 -7.08
CA PRO A 145 -2.79 11.35 -5.94
C PRO A 145 -3.35 9.93 -5.80
N ILE A 146 -3.67 9.55 -4.58
CA ILE A 146 -4.33 8.28 -4.26
C ILE A 146 -5.70 8.62 -3.71
N TYR A 147 -6.74 8.27 -4.47
CA TYR A 147 -8.13 8.51 -4.11
C TYR A 147 -8.76 7.29 -3.45
N CYS A 148 -9.66 7.48 -2.49
CA CYS A 148 -10.61 6.46 -2.08
C CYS A 148 -11.84 6.45 -2.98
N LYS A 149 -12.70 5.45 -2.82
CA LYS A 149 -13.96 5.30 -3.57
C LYS A 149 -14.83 6.58 -3.57
N ASN A 150 -14.80 7.35 -2.48
CA ASN A 150 -15.58 8.59 -2.36
C ASN A 150 -14.92 9.80 -3.04
N GLY A 151 -13.83 9.63 -3.78
CA GLY A 151 -13.14 10.70 -4.50
C GLY A 151 -12.24 11.58 -3.62
N ASN A 152 -12.09 11.28 -2.33
CA ASN A 152 -11.18 12.00 -1.45
C ASN A 152 -9.75 11.50 -1.59
N ILE A 153 -8.77 12.41 -1.52
CA ILE A 153 -7.35 12.06 -1.47
C ILE A 153 -7.03 11.47 -0.09
N ILE A 154 -6.54 10.23 -0.08
CA ILE A 154 -6.15 9.51 1.14
C ILE A 154 -4.64 9.37 1.30
N SER A 155 -3.89 9.55 0.21
CA SER A 155 -2.44 9.51 0.18
C SER A 155 -1.92 10.05 -1.16
N ARG A 156 -0.62 9.95 -1.39
CA ARG A 156 0.01 10.21 -2.68
C ARG A 156 1.24 9.33 -2.89
N GLN A 157 1.62 9.16 -4.15
CA GLN A 157 2.95 8.68 -4.55
C GLN A 157 3.70 9.83 -5.21
N THR A 158 4.95 10.08 -4.83
CA THR A 158 5.84 10.96 -5.58
C THR A 158 6.73 10.15 -6.51
N ILE A 159 7.06 10.73 -7.66
CA ILE A 159 8.02 10.17 -8.62
C ILE A 159 9.05 11.25 -8.89
N ASN A 160 10.29 11.01 -8.47
CA ASN A 160 11.37 11.96 -8.67
C ASN A 160 11.91 11.90 -10.13
N ARG A 161 12.81 12.80 -10.45
CA ARG A 161 13.46 12.91 -11.78
C ARG A 161 14.12 11.61 -12.22
N ASP A 162 14.70 10.85 -11.28
CA ASP A 162 15.39 9.58 -11.52
C ASP A 162 14.45 8.39 -11.60
N GLY A 163 13.15 8.60 -11.34
CA GLY A 163 12.12 7.57 -11.37
C GLY A 163 11.96 6.80 -10.06
N GLY A 164 12.60 7.26 -8.99
CA GLY A 164 12.33 6.77 -7.63
C GLY A 164 10.89 7.08 -7.25
N LYS A 165 10.18 6.09 -6.73
CA LYS A 165 8.77 6.20 -6.33
C LYS A 165 8.65 6.06 -4.81
N TYR A 166 7.97 7.02 -4.18
CA TYR A 166 7.84 7.08 -2.74
C TYR A 166 6.39 7.37 -2.34
N PHE A 167 5.84 6.52 -1.50
CA PHE A 167 4.55 6.79 -0.88
C PHE A 167 4.69 7.78 0.27
N LEU A 168 3.65 8.56 0.51
CA LEU A 168 3.57 9.38 1.70
C LEU A 168 3.60 8.49 2.94
N LYS A 169 4.49 8.80 3.87
CA LYS A 169 4.60 8.08 5.14
C LYS A 169 3.25 8.09 5.86
N ASP A 170 2.86 6.95 6.40
CA ASP A 170 1.61 6.72 7.11
C ASP A 170 0.33 6.95 6.24
N GLY A 171 0.47 7.10 4.92
CA GLY A 171 -0.64 7.22 4.00
C GLY A 171 -1.29 5.87 3.70
N GLN A 172 -2.62 5.85 3.63
CA GLN A 172 -3.36 4.67 3.21
C GLN A 172 -3.17 4.43 1.71
N THR A 173 -2.87 3.19 1.34
CA THR A 173 -2.79 2.76 -0.08
C THR A 173 -3.82 1.69 -0.42
N LYS A 174 -4.20 0.84 0.56
CA LYS A 174 -5.18 -0.23 0.35
C LYS A 174 -6.56 0.35 0.01
N GLY A 175 -7.16 -0.13 -1.08
CA GLY A 175 -8.42 0.38 -1.61
C GLY A 175 -8.29 1.75 -2.29
N GLY A 176 -7.07 2.31 -2.33
CA GLY A 176 -6.80 3.57 -3.01
C GLY A 176 -6.34 3.37 -4.45
N TYR A 177 -6.71 4.29 -5.33
CA TYR A 177 -6.35 4.24 -6.75
C TYR A 177 -6.18 5.66 -7.31
N PHE A 178 -5.51 5.75 -8.46
CA PHE A 178 -5.54 6.94 -9.29
C PHE A 178 -6.26 6.63 -10.60
N ASP A 179 -7.25 7.43 -10.96
CA ASP A 179 -8.17 7.19 -12.07
C ASP A 179 -7.98 8.25 -13.16
N PHE A 180 -7.84 7.82 -14.42
CA PHE A 180 -7.82 8.72 -15.58
C PHE A 180 -8.36 8.03 -16.83
N GLY A 181 -8.81 8.84 -17.81
CA GLY A 181 -9.59 8.38 -18.95
C GLY A 181 -11.09 8.55 -18.72
N GLU A 182 -11.87 8.59 -19.79
CA GLU A 182 -13.30 8.94 -19.73
C GLU A 182 -14.23 7.78 -20.08
N THR A 183 -13.75 6.75 -20.81
CA THR A 183 -14.57 5.60 -21.18
C THR A 183 -15.00 4.80 -19.95
N THR A 184 -16.22 4.26 -19.98
CA THR A 184 -16.77 3.40 -18.94
C THR A 184 -16.97 1.96 -19.39
N GLU A 185 -16.69 1.66 -20.66
CA GLU A 185 -16.86 0.32 -21.22
C GLU A 185 -15.70 -0.60 -20.92
N ASN A 186 -14.48 -0.09 -21.05
CA ASN A 186 -13.24 -0.82 -20.80
C ASN A 186 -12.42 -0.11 -19.74
N ILE A 187 -12.12 -0.80 -18.66
CA ILE A 187 -11.34 -0.29 -17.53
C ILE A 187 -10.14 -1.19 -17.32
N VAL A 188 -8.95 -0.61 -17.44
CA VAL A 188 -7.70 -1.34 -17.18
C VAL A 188 -7.20 -1.01 -15.80
N ILE A 189 -6.87 -2.04 -15.02
CA ILE A 189 -6.26 -1.90 -13.70
C ILE A 189 -4.82 -2.36 -13.80
N CYS A 190 -3.88 -1.53 -13.38
CA CYS A 190 -2.45 -1.83 -13.42
C CYS A 190 -1.71 -1.30 -12.19
N GLU A 191 -0.46 -1.72 -12.00
CA GLU A 191 0.32 -1.35 -10.82
C GLU A 191 1.04 -0.01 -10.99
N GLY A 192 1.68 0.20 -12.12
CA GLY A 192 2.64 1.29 -12.31
C GLY A 192 2.10 2.47 -13.13
N PHE A 193 2.45 3.72 -12.74
CA PHE A 193 2.02 4.92 -13.45
C PHE A 193 2.43 4.89 -14.94
N ALA A 194 3.69 4.53 -15.27
CA ALA A 194 4.12 4.49 -16.66
C ALA A 194 3.36 3.44 -17.47
N THR A 195 3.14 2.26 -16.91
CA THR A 195 2.34 1.18 -17.53
C THR A 195 0.92 1.69 -17.86
N GLY A 196 0.28 2.31 -16.86
CA GLY A 196 -1.07 2.85 -17.03
C GLY A 196 -1.14 3.98 -18.06
N ALA A 197 -0.20 4.93 -18.06
CA ALA A 197 -0.14 6.00 -19.04
C ALA A 197 0.07 5.47 -20.47
N SER A 198 0.97 4.49 -20.66
CA SER A 198 1.19 3.84 -21.95
C SER A 198 -0.05 3.11 -22.47
N ILE A 199 -0.76 2.40 -21.57
CA ILE A 199 -2.02 1.71 -21.92
C ILE A 199 -3.08 2.75 -22.36
N PHE A 200 -3.21 3.84 -21.60
CA PHE A 200 -4.14 4.90 -21.92
C PHE A 200 -3.85 5.54 -23.29
N GLU A 201 -2.58 5.86 -23.56
CA GLU A 201 -2.17 6.44 -24.84
C GLU A 201 -2.43 5.50 -26.02
N ALA A 202 -2.25 4.19 -25.83
CA ALA A 202 -2.42 3.18 -26.87
C ALA A 202 -3.90 2.85 -27.16
N THR A 203 -4.76 2.90 -26.13
CA THR A 203 -6.13 2.34 -26.21
C THR A 203 -7.23 3.35 -26.01
N GLY A 204 -6.96 4.48 -25.34
CA GLY A 204 -7.97 5.40 -24.85
C GLY A 204 -8.85 4.84 -23.73
N TYR A 205 -8.58 3.65 -23.22
CA TYR A 205 -9.35 3.03 -22.15
C TYR A 205 -9.15 3.78 -20.82
N ARG A 206 -10.14 3.73 -19.94
CA ARG A 206 -9.99 4.20 -18.57
C ARG A 206 -8.98 3.36 -17.85
N VAL A 207 -8.09 3.99 -17.08
CA VAL A 207 -7.06 3.31 -16.30
C VAL A 207 -7.23 3.62 -14.83
N ARG A 208 -7.19 2.60 -14.00
CA ARG A 208 -7.08 2.69 -12.53
C ARG A 208 -5.75 2.12 -12.07
N LEU A 209 -4.90 2.96 -11.53
CA LEU A 209 -3.65 2.56 -10.92
C LEU A 209 -3.90 2.00 -9.53
N ALA A 210 -3.49 0.77 -9.29
CA ALA A 210 -3.55 0.14 -7.97
C ALA A 210 -2.27 0.35 -7.13
N PHE A 211 -1.19 0.85 -7.74
CA PHE A 211 0.11 1.17 -7.14
C PHE A 211 0.96 -0.01 -6.70
N ASN A 212 0.38 -1.17 -6.43
CA ASN A 212 1.08 -2.41 -6.11
C ASN A 212 0.18 -3.64 -6.37
N CYS A 213 0.79 -4.83 -6.51
CA CYS A 213 0.08 -6.07 -6.79
C CYS A 213 -0.93 -6.47 -5.70
N GLY A 214 -0.63 -6.18 -4.43
CA GLY A 214 -1.51 -6.52 -3.31
C GLY A 214 -2.82 -5.72 -3.29
N ASN A 215 -2.93 -4.65 -4.09
CA ASN A 215 -4.10 -3.80 -4.17
C ASN A 215 -4.94 -4.01 -5.45
N LEU A 216 -4.46 -4.81 -6.41
CA LEU A 216 -5.16 -5.06 -7.68
C LEU A 216 -6.59 -5.58 -7.46
N LYS A 217 -6.75 -6.61 -6.64
CA LYS A 217 -8.06 -7.20 -6.34
C LYS A 217 -9.02 -6.20 -5.70
N GLU A 218 -8.55 -5.39 -4.75
CA GLU A 218 -9.38 -4.39 -4.07
C GLU A 218 -9.86 -3.33 -5.06
N VAL A 219 -8.96 -2.81 -5.90
CA VAL A 219 -9.29 -1.83 -6.94
C VAL A 219 -10.22 -2.44 -8.00
N ALA A 220 -10.05 -3.72 -8.35
CA ALA A 220 -10.95 -4.42 -9.27
C ALA A 220 -12.36 -4.54 -8.70
N THR A 221 -12.49 -4.88 -7.41
CA THR A 221 -13.78 -4.95 -6.71
C THR A 221 -14.48 -3.58 -6.73
N ILE A 222 -13.77 -2.51 -6.34
CA ILE A 222 -14.30 -1.14 -6.39
C ILE A 222 -14.70 -0.76 -7.83
N SER A 223 -13.88 -1.13 -8.82
CA SER A 223 -14.18 -0.82 -10.21
C SER A 223 -15.43 -1.53 -10.72
N ARG A 224 -15.66 -2.77 -10.28
CA ARG A 224 -16.89 -3.52 -10.61
C ARG A 224 -18.13 -2.91 -9.95
N GLU A 225 -18.00 -2.41 -8.72
CA GLU A 225 -19.10 -1.72 -8.04
C GLU A 225 -19.44 -0.37 -8.70
N ASP A 226 -18.41 0.41 -9.10
CA ASP A 226 -18.61 1.70 -9.76
C ASP A 226 -19.15 1.54 -11.20
N TYR A 227 -18.71 0.49 -11.90
CA TYR A 227 -19.03 0.22 -13.31
C TYR A 227 -19.48 -1.24 -13.50
N PRO A 228 -20.73 -1.59 -13.12
CA PRO A 228 -21.19 -2.99 -13.11
C PRO A 228 -21.14 -3.71 -14.44
N LYS A 229 -21.23 -2.95 -15.55
CA LYS A 229 -21.26 -3.49 -16.93
C LYS A 229 -19.92 -3.38 -17.65
N ALA A 230 -18.92 -2.73 -17.07
CA ALA A 230 -17.63 -2.53 -17.72
C ALA A 230 -16.86 -3.86 -17.90
N HIS A 231 -16.10 -3.94 -18.97
CA HIS A 231 -15.08 -4.95 -19.15
C HIS A 231 -13.85 -4.54 -18.34
N ILE A 232 -13.53 -5.27 -17.28
CA ILE A 232 -12.39 -5.00 -16.41
C ILE A 232 -11.24 -5.88 -16.87
N ILE A 233 -10.11 -5.25 -17.18
CA ILE A 233 -8.86 -5.88 -17.63
C ILE A 233 -7.81 -5.63 -16.55
N ILE A 234 -7.15 -6.67 -16.06
CA ILE A 234 -6.03 -6.54 -15.11
C ILE A 234 -4.73 -6.69 -15.90
N ALA A 235 -3.92 -5.64 -15.90
CA ALA A 235 -2.59 -5.62 -16.49
C ALA A 235 -1.54 -5.75 -15.37
N GLY A 236 -1.27 -6.99 -14.95
CA GLY A 236 -0.26 -7.31 -13.93
C GLY A 236 1.15 -7.23 -14.50
N ASP A 237 2.11 -6.81 -13.68
CA ASP A 237 3.52 -6.81 -14.04
C ASP A 237 4.06 -8.27 -14.09
N ASP A 238 4.92 -8.59 -15.06
CA ASP A 238 5.57 -9.91 -15.18
C ASP A 238 6.93 -9.90 -14.45
N ASP A 239 6.87 -10.06 -13.14
CA ASP A 239 8.01 -9.99 -12.22
C ASP A 239 8.87 -11.28 -12.23
N ARG A 240 9.30 -11.75 -13.40
CA ARG A 240 10.04 -13.02 -13.58
C ARG A 240 11.28 -13.18 -12.70
N LYS A 241 11.86 -12.07 -12.23
CA LYS A 241 13.05 -12.06 -11.37
C LYS A 241 12.69 -12.11 -9.87
N SER A 242 11.43 -12.00 -9.53
CA SER A 242 10.94 -12.08 -8.15
C SER A 242 10.36 -13.46 -7.88
N GLU A 243 10.68 -14.03 -6.72
CA GLU A 243 10.14 -15.31 -6.30
C GLU A 243 8.59 -15.26 -6.28
N GLY A 244 7.95 -16.30 -6.86
CA GLY A 244 6.50 -16.39 -6.96
C GLY A 244 5.85 -15.46 -7.99
N ASN A 245 6.61 -14.62 -8.72
CA ASN A 245 6.09 -13.68 -9.72
C ASN A 245 4.81 -12.95 -9.24
N PRO A 246 4.92 -12.07 -8.21
CA PRO A 246 3.77 -11.55 -7.48
C PRO A 246 2.81 -10.73 -8.36
N GLY A 247 3.30 -10.00 -9.34
CA GLY A 247 2.45 -9.25 -10.28
C GLY A 247 1.50 -10.18 -11.05
N ARG A 248 2.02 -11.28 -11.60
CA ARG A 248 1.22 -12.28 -12.33
C ARG A 248 0.32 -13.09 -11.41
N THR A 249 0.81 -13.47 -10.22
CA THR A 249 0.05 -14.33 -9.28
C THR A 249 -1.13 -13.60 -8.65
N LYS A 250 -1.05 -12.27 -8.51
CA LYS A 250 -2.10 -11.43 -7.91
C LYS A 250 -3.05 -10.80 -8.94
N ALA A 251 -2.68 -10.82 -10.23
CA ALA A 251 -3.53 -10.40 -11.34
C ALA A 251 -4.56 -11.50 -11.71
#